data_e7a6262595ffb20a824d4a2871974ee0
#
_entry.id   e7a6262595ffb20a824d4a2871974ee0
#
_cell.length_a   1.000
_cell.length_b   1.000
_cell.length_c   1.000
_cell.angle_alpha   90.00
_cell.angle_beta   90.00
_cell.angle_gamma   90.00
#
_symmetry.space_group_name_H-M   'P 1'
#
loop_
_entity.id
_entity.type
_entity.pdbx_description
1 polymer ?
#
loop_
_entity_poly.entity_id
_entity_poly.type
_entity_poly.pdbx_seq_one_letter_code
_entity_poly.pdbx_strand_id
1 'polypeptide(L)'
;MGVDVLTTSNNHSMDTGYNGLINTIEKLDELGFAHTGTFKSQEDKDSILIKDVNGVKIAFLSYTYGTNGIPVPKGKEYCINLIDKDLIKEHLQKAKELDPDLICVSMHWGVEYRTKQNTEQENLADFLFENGADIILGSHPHVLEPMEKRTITLEDGTTKEGFLIYSLGNFCSAQKDKYTKDSIILNLQITKHADGKVTLDSYNYTPIYMQDNGAGAKDRYQIIDLNKSIKEYENGNSDISKNWYNTYVTELKNITDIMGEETNKTSNIEGDYKVSFIFL
;
A
#
# COMPACT_ATOMS: atom_id res chain seq x y z
N MET A 1 0.30 12.33 11.99
CA MET A 1 -0.24 11.73 10.77
C MET A 1 -1.18 10.65 11.22
N GLY A 2 -2.40 10.52 10.89
CA GLY A 2 -3.32 9.49 11.37
C GLY A 2 -3.10 8.13 10.67
N VAL A 3 -1.91 7.56 10.80
CA VAL A 3 -1.58 6.23 10.28
C VAL A 3 -1.88 5.21 11.37
N ASP A 4 -2.65 4.17 11.05
CA ASP A 4 -3.10 3.14 12.00
C ASP A 4 -2.33 1.82 11.86
N VAL A 5 -1.90 1.48 10.65
CA VAL A 5 -1.18 0.22 10.35
C VAL A 5 0.06 0.51 9.51
N LEU A 6 1.17 -0.13 9.87
CA LEU A 6 2.44 -0.06 9.15
C LEU A 6 2.86 -1.45 8.66
N THR A 7 3.29 -1.53 7.40
CA THR A 7 3.94 -2.73 6.86
C THR A 7 5.46 -2.55 6.95
N THR A 8 6.14 -3.53 7.52
CA THR A 8 7.55 -3.44 7.90
C THR A 8 8.46 -4.36 7.10
N SER A 9 7.90 -5.28 6.29
CA SER A 9 8.71 -6.13 5.40
C SER A 9 9.08 -5.39 4.11
N ASN A 10 10.36 -5.07 3.97
CA ASN A 10 10.96 -4.51 2.77
C ASN A 10 12.42 -4.95 2.65
N ASN A 11 13.06 -4.67 1.52
CA ASN A 11 14.44 -5.08 1.26
C ASN A 11 15.48 -4.44 2.19
N HIS A 12 15.13 -3.37 2.91
CA HIS A 12 15.96 -2.67 3.89
C HIS A 12 15.69 -3.07 5.35
N SER A 13 14.78 -4.00 5.60
CA SER A 13 14.41 -4.40 6.97
C SER A 13 15.60 -4.95 7.78
N MET A 14 16.64 -5.44 7.10
CA MET A 14 17.83 -6.01 7.73
C MET A 14 19.08 -5.12 7.64
N ASP A 15 19.02 -3.88 7.14
CA ASP A 15 20.18 -3.00 6.94
C ASP A 15 20.99 -2.77 8.22
N THR A 16 20.35 -2.72 9.36
CA THR A 16 20.99 -2.61 10.70
C THR A 16 21.03 -3.95 11.45
N GLY A 17 20.82 -5.06 10.73
CA GLY A 17 20.82 -6.42 11.26
C GLY A 17 19.60 -6.73 12.14
N TYR A 18 19.61 -7.94 12.71
CA TYR A 18 18.50 -8.44 13.54
C TYR A 18 18.15 -7.50 14.72
N ASN A 19 19.16 -6.96 15.40
CA ASN A 19 18.91 -6.08 16.54
C ASN A 19 18.23 -4.77 16.11
N GLY A 20 18.60 -4.23 14.95
CA GLY A 20 17.95 -3.03 14.40
C GLY A 20 16.50 -3.30 14.00
N LEU A 21 16.21 -4.47 13.43
CA LEU A 21 14.86 -4.92 13.13
C LEU A 21 14.01 -5.00 14.44
N ILE A 22 14.54 -5.65 15.49
CA ILE A 22 13.85 -5.74 16.79
C ILE A 22 13.61 -4.36 17.39
N ASN A 23 14.62 -3.48 17.41
CA ASN A 23 14.47 -2.11 17.91
C ASN A 23 13.40 -1.32 17.17
N THR A 24 13.26 -1.55 15.85
CA THR A 24 12.18 -0.93 15.06
C THR A 24 10.81 -1.39 15.53
N ILE A 25 10.62 -2.69 15.70
CA ILE A 25 9.36 -3.27 16.18
C ILE A 25 9.03 -2.74 17.59
N GLU A 26 9.99 -2.78 18.51
CA GLU A 26 9.81 -2.27 19.87
C GLU A 26 9.41 -0.79 19.87
N LYS A 27 9.97 0.00 18.95
CA LYS A 27 9.61 1.42 18.85
C LYS A 27 8.20 1.63 18.29
N LEU A 28 7.76 0.80 17.36
CA LEU A 28 6.39 0.81 16.84
C LEU A 28 5.39 0.43 17.94
N ASP A 29 5.70 -0.61 18.72
CA ASP A 29 4.90 -1.03 19.89
C ASP A 29 4.79 0.09 20.94
N GLU A 30 5.92 0.72 21.30
CA GLU A 30 5.95 1.86 22.24
C GLU A 30 5.07 3.02 21.77
N LEU A 31 5.04 3.28 20.47
CA LEU A 31 4.25 4.35 19.86
C LEU A 31 2.79 3.95 19.60
N GLY A 32 2.43 2.69 19.83
CA GLY A 32 1.07 2.17 19.66
C GLY A 32 0.64 1.94 18.22
N PHE A 33 1.60 1.83 17.29
CA PHE A 33 1.28 1.47 15.90
C PHE A 33 1.02 -0.03 15.78
N ALA A 34 -0.05 -0.41 15.08
CA ALA A 34 -0.18 -1.76 14.58
C ALA A 34 0.77 -1.97 13.39
N HIS A 35 1.43 -3.12 13.33
CA HIS A 35 2.39 -3.41 12.27
C HIS A 35 2.40 -4.90 11.91
N THR A 36 2.88 -5.23 10.72
CA THR A 36 3.04 -6.59 10.24
C THR A 36 4.18 -6.68 9.22
N GLY A 37 4.73 -7.89 9.04
CA GLY A 37 5.79 -8.19 8.06
C GLY A 37 7.14 -8.49 8.70
N THR A 38 7.43 -7.90 9.87
CA THR A 38 8.58 -8.26 10.72
C THR A 38 8.11 -8.57 12.15
N PHE A 39 8.80 -9.50 12.84
CA PHE A 39 8.31 -10.12 14.07
C PHE A 39 9.42 -10.37 15.08
N LYS A 40 9.07 -10.35 16.38
CA LYS A 40 9.99 -10.61 17.51
C LYS A 40 10.16 -12.09 17.80
N SER A 41 9.17 -12.90 17.48
CA SER A 41 9.13 -14.34 17.77
C SER A 41 8.32 -15.09 16.72
N GLN A 42 8.38 -16.42 16.74
CA GLN A 42 7.54 -17.26 15.90
C GLN A 42 6.05 -17.08 16.26
N GLU A 43 5.72 -16.98 17.55
CA GLU A 43 4.35 -16.75 18.02
C GLU A 43 3.78 -15.42 17.49
N ASP A 44 4.60 -14.36 17.47
CA ASP A 44 4.26 -13.06 16.90
C ASP A 44 3.97 -13.17 15.40
N LYS A 45 4.84 -13.88 14.67
CA LYS A 45 4.65 -14.17 13.23
C LYS A 45 3.37 -14.95 12.94
N ASP A 46 3.04 -15.91 13.80
CA ASP A 46 1.85 -16.75 13.65
C ASP A 46 0.54 -16.02 13.98
N SER A 47 0.64 -14.86 14.65
CA SER A 47 -0.48 -14.00 14.99
C SER A 47 -0.81 -13.06 13.83
N ILE A 48 -1.92 -13.32 13.12
CA ILE A 48 -2.35 -12.46 12.01
C ILE A 48 -2.92 -11.15 12.57
N LEU A 49 -2.41 -10.02 12.07
CA LEU A 49 -2.91 -8.70 12.45
C LEU A 49 -4.31 -8.48 11.88
N ILE A 50 -5.30 -8.28 12.76
CA ILE A 50 -6.66 -7.87 12.38
C ILE A 50 -6.97 -6.51 12.97
N LYS A 51 -7.55 -5.62 12.17
CA LYS A 51 -8.12 -4.35 12.61
C LYS A 51 -9.60 -4.27 12.27
N ASP A 52 -10.38 -3.86 13.24
CA ASP A 52 -11.78 -3.46 13.03
C ASP A 52 -11.82 -1.96 12.77
N VAL A 53 -12.31 -1.59 11.60
CA VAL A 53 -12.48 -0.19 11.20
C VAL A 53 -13.96 0.03 10.91
N ASN A 54 -14.67 0.64 11.85
CA ASN A 54 -16.10 0.92 11.75
C ASN A 54 -16.95 -0.32 11.41
N GLY A 55 -16.63 -1.47 12.01
CA GLY A 55 -17.35 -2.71 11.82
C GLY A 55 -16.88 -3.57 10.64
N VAL A 56 -15.89 -3.12 9.86
CA VAL A 56 -15.22 -3.93 8.84
C VAL A 56 -13.90 -4.46 9.41
N LYS A 57 -13.78 -5.77 9.53
CA LYS A 57 -12.58 -6.46 10.02
C LYS A 57 -11.64 -6.76 8.86
N ILE A 58 -10.43 -6.23 8.89
CA ILE A 58 -9.42 -6.48 7.88
C ILE A 58 -8.23 -7.21 8.48
N ALA A 59 -7.85 -8.34 7.88
CA ALA A 59 -6.59 -9.01 8.14
C ALA A 59 -5.49 -8.40 7.26
N PHE A 60 -4.33 -8.10 7.87
CA PHE A 60 -3.18 -7.51 7.18
C PHE A 60 -2.01 -8.49 7.14
N LEU A 61 -1.48 -8.70 5.95
CA LEU A 61 -0.27 -9.49 5.70
C LEU A 61 0.74 -8.65 4.93
N SER A 62 2.03 -8.92 5.10
CA SER A 62 3.08 -8.19 4.37
C SER A 62 4.29 -9.08 4.09
N TYR A 63 4.84 -8.99 2.87
CA TYR A 63 5.96 -9.81 2.38
C TYR A 63 6.94 -8.99 1.54
N THR A 64 8.22 -9.40 1.54
CA THR A 64 9.27 -8.80 0.70
C THR A 64 10.01 -9.84 -0.12
N TYR A 65 10.49 -9.44 -1.30
CA TYR A 65 11.30 -10.32 -2.17
C TYR A 65 12.66 -10.70 -1.59
N GLY A 66 13.17 -9.94 -0.63
CA GLY A 66 14.49 -10.18 -0.07
C GLY A 66 14.94 -9.09 0.91
N THR A 67 16.21 -9.17 1.29
CA THR A 67 16.87 -8.31 2.28
C THR A 67 18.20 -7.76 1.75
N ASN A 68 18.29 -7.42 0.46
CA ASN A 68 19.49 -6.90 -0.20
C ASN A 68 20.75 -7.79 0.01
N GLY A 69 20.55 -9.11 0.08
CA GLY A 69 21.65 -10.06 0.30
C GLY A 69 22.17 -10.14 1.75
N ILE A 70 21.56 -9.41 2.68
CA ILE A 70 21.85 -9.52 4.12
C ILE A 70 21.12 -10.78 4.63
N PRO A 71 21.83 -11.80 5.12
CA PRO A 71 21.19 -13.05 5.52
C PRO A 71 20.35 -12.89 6.77
N VAL A 72 19.18 -13.51 6.78
CA VAL A 72 18.40 -13.70 8.01
C VAL A 72 19.17 -14.65 8.93
N PRO A 73 19.42 -14.30 10.20
CA PRO A 73 20.20 -15.14 11.09
C PRO A 73 19.53 -16.50 11.33
N LYS A 74 20.35 -17.56 11.37
CA LYS A 74 19.89 -18.92 11.63
C LYS A 74 19.11 -19.01 12.96
N GLY A 75 17.93 -19.64 12.93
CA GLY A 75 17.02 -19.76 14.05
C GLY A 75 16.22 -18.50 14.32
N LYS A 76 16.24 -17.52 13.40
CA LYS A 76 15.48 -16.27 13.41
C LYS A 76 14.65 -16.09 12.12
N GLU A 77 14.38 -17.17 11.40
CA GLU A 77 13.66 -17.16 10.12
C GLU A 77 12.24 -16.57 10.24
N TYR A 78 11.74 -16.52 11.47
CA TYR A 78 10.46 -15.87 11.77
C TYR A 78 10.51 -14.34 11.64
N CYS A 79 11.70 -13.71 11.77
CA CYS A 79 11.78 -12.27 12.00
C CYS A 79 11.32 -11.39 10.82
N ILE A 80 11.19 -11.96 9.62
CA ILE A 80 10.72 -11.25 8.43
C ILE A 80 9.99 -12.21 7.49
N ASN A 81 8.89 -11.77 6.89
CA ASN A 81 8.20 -12.50 5.84
C ASN A 81 8.86 -12.27 4.49
N LEU A 82 9.56 -13.27 4.00
CA LEU A 82 9.99 -13.32 2.60
C LEU A 82 8.86 -13.84 1.71
N ILE A 83 8.85 -13.45 0.43
CA ILE A 83 7.91 -13.97 -0.56
C ILE A 83 8.23 -15.45 -0.78
N ASP A 84 7.37 -16.30 -0.27
CA ASP A 84 7.35 -17.75 -0.44
C ASP A 84 5.89 -18.18 -0.58
N LYS A 85 5.57 -18.91 -1.65
CA LYS A 85 4.17 -19.27 -1.97
C LYS A 85 3.55 -20.19 -0.94
N ASP A 86 4.31 -21.10 -0.36
CA ASP A 86 3.79 -22.03 0.67
C ASP A 86 3.49 -21.27 1.96
N LEU A 87 4.40 -20.40 2.39
CA LEU A 87 4.20 -19.51 3.55
C LEU A 87 3.01 -18.57 3.33
N ILE A 88 2.89 -17.95 2.17
CA ILE A 88 1.77 -17.05 1.84
C ILE A 88 0.46 -17.81 1.90
N LYS A 89 0.39 -19.00 1.31
CA LYS A 89 -0.81 -19.83 1.33
C LYS A 89 -1.20 -20.22 2.75
N GLU A 90 -0.24 -20.61 3.58
CA GLU A 90 -0.47 -20.92 5.00
C GLU A 90 -1.04 -19.71 5.75
N HIS A 91 -0.44 -18.52 5.58
CA HIS A 91 -0.91 -17.31 6.26
C HIS A 91 -2.29 -16.86 5.77
N LEU A 92 -2.57 -16.96 4.46
CA LEU A 92 -3.91 -16.67 3.92
C LEU A 92 -4.96 -17.63 4.47
N GLN A 93 -4.62 -18.91 4.63
CA GLN A 93 -5.52 -19.88 5.24
C GLN A 93 -5.78 -19.55 6.72
N LYS A 94 -4.73 -19.27 7.50
CA LYS A 94 -4.87 -18.83 8.89
C LYS A 94 -5.70 -17.53 9.02
N ALA A 95 -5.49 -16.59 8.10
CA ALA A 95 -6.28 -15.36 8.07
C ALA A 95 -7.78 -15.67 7.84
N LYS A 96 -8.11 -16.53 6.90
CA LYS A 96 -9.51 -16.95 6.65
C LYS A 96 -10.17 -17.61 7.86
N GLU A 97 -9.42 -18.40 8.64
CA GLU A 97 -9.93 -19.08 9.84
C GLU A 97 -10.31 -18.10 10.97
N LEU A 98 -9.79 -16.86 10.92
CA LEU A 98 -10.13 -15.79 11.85
C LEU A 98 -11.38 -14.98 11.42
N ASP A 99 -12.00 -15.36 10.28
CA ASP A 99 -13.23 -14.77 9.75
C ASP A 99 -13.19 -13.24 9.61
N PRO A 100 -12.17 -12.67 8.92
CA PRO A 100 -12.15 -11.26 8.58
C PRO A 100 -13.11 -10.98 7.43
N ASP A 101 -13.56 -9.74 7.31
CA ASP A 101 -14.35 -9.27 6.18
C ASP A 101 -13.52 -9.14 4.90
N LEU A 102 -12.22 -8.78 5.05
CA LEU A 102 -11.27 -8.61 3.94
C LEU A 102 -9.86 -9.03 4.35
N ILE A 103 -9.08 -9.51 3.39
CA ILE A 103 -7.66 -9.79 3.55
C ILE A 103 -6.86 -8.84 2.65
N CYS A 104 -6.07 -7.97 3.27
CA CYS A 104 -5.18 -7.01 2.61
C CYS A 104 -3.73 -7.52 2.68
N VAL A 105 -3.09 -7.65 1.52
CA VAL A 105 -1.71 -8.13 1.41
C VAL A 105 -0.82 -7.04 0.83
N SER A 106 0.20 -6.62 1.58
CA SER A 106 1.25 -5.72 1.11
C SER A 106 2.41 -6.50 0.53
N MET A 107 2.80 -6.18 -0.70
CA MET A 107 3.86 -6.87 -1.45
C MET A 107 4.99 -5.91 -1.79
N HIS A 108 6.18 -6.18 -1.24
CA HIS A 108 7.39 -5.44 -1.59
C HIS A 108 8.14 -6.23 -2.68
N TRP A 109 7.89 -5.90 -3.95
CA TRP A 109 8.22 -6.70 -5.12
C TRP A 109 8.56 -5.86 -6.36
N GLY A 110 8.81 -6.52 -7.50
CA GLY A 110 9.00 -5.85 -8.78
C GLY A 110 10.45 -5.42 -9.03
N VAL A 111 10.62 -4.43 -9.88
CA VAL A 111 11.93 -3.92 -10.30
C VAL A 111 11.98 -2.42 -10.16
N GLU A 112 13.00 -1.90 -9.47
CA GLU A 112 13.19 -0.46 -9.25
C GLU A 112 13.11 0.35 -10.54
N TYR A 113 12.43 1.49 -10.45
CA TYR A 113 12.29 2.52 -11.49
C TYR A 113 11.54 2.07 -12.76
N ARG A 114 10.76 0.99 -12.67
CA ARG A 114 9.85 0.54 -13.73
C ARG A 114 8.44 0.98 -13.43
N THR A 115 7.80 1.66 -14.40
CA THR A 115 6.41 2.14 -14.29
C THR A 115 5.38 1.13 -14.83
N LYS A 116 5.83 -0.09 -15.09
CA LYS A 116 4.99 -1.22 -15.51
C LYS A 116 5.42 -2.46 -14.76
N GLN A 117 4.42 -3.18 -14.29
CA GLN A 117 4.60 -4.47 -13.63
C GLN A 117 5.28 -5.49 -14.56
N ASN A 118 5.90 -6.48 -13.97
CA ASN A 118 6.49 -7.62 -14.67
C ASN A 118 5.62 -8.88 -14.50
N THR A 119 5.94 -9.93 -15.27
CA THR A 119 5.21 -11.21 -15.25
C THR A 119 5.27 -11.89 -13.86
N GLU A 120 6.33 -11.68 -13.07
CA GLU A 120 6.41 -12.24 -11.72
C GLU A 120 5.37 -11.59 -10.79
N GLN A 121 5.23 -10.26 -10.85
CA GLN A 121 4.20 -9.54 -10.11
C GLN A 121 2.78 -9.99 -10.53
N GLU A 122 2.54 -10.15 -11.83
CA GLU A 122 1.26 -10.63 -12.36
C GLU A 122 0.93 -12.04 -11.83
N ASN A 123 1.87 -12.98 -11.94
CA ASN A 123 1.70 -14.35 -11.45
C ASN A 123 1.52 -14.44 -9.92
N LEU A 124 2.18 -13.56 -9.16
CA LEU A 124 2.00 -13.50 -7.71
C LEU A 124 0.65 -12.88 -7.33
N ALA A 125 0.19 -11.87 -8.07
CA ALA A 125 -1.13 -11.26 -7.85
C ALA A 125 -2.25 -12.28 -8.10
N ASP A 126 -2.17 -13.05 -9.19
CA ASP A 126 -3.11 -14.12 -9.49
C ASP A 126 -3.12 -15.16 -8.36
N PHE A 127 -1.94 -15.62 -7.94
CA PHE A 127 -1.80 -16.57 -6.83
C PHE A 127 -2.40 -16.03 -5.52
N LEU A 128 -2.19 -14.77 -5.18
CA LEU A 128 -2.74 -14.14 -3.97
C LEU A 128 -4.26 -14.11 -4.01
N PHE A 129 -4.86 -13.71 -5.12
CA PHE A 129 -6.31 -13.66 -5.30
C PHE A 129 -6.93 -15.06 -5.25
N GLU A 130 -6.34 -16.03 -5.95
CA GLU A 130 -6.79 -17.45 -5.93
C GLU A 130 -6.76 -18.03 -4.51
N ASN A 131 -5.83 -17.60 -3.66
CA ASN A 131 -5.70 -18.06 -2.28
C ASN A 131 -6.43 -17.18 -1.27
N GLY A 132 -7.17 -16.14 -1.71
CA GLY A 132 -8.15 -15.44 -0.87
C GLY A 132 -7.84 -14.00 -0.50
N ALA A 133 -6.78 -13.40 -1.01
CA ALA A 133 -6.58 -11.96 -0.88
C ALA A 133 -7.75 -11.20 -1.52
N ASP A 134 -8.08 -10.04 -0.96
CA ASP A 134 -9.10 -9.10 -1.48
C ASP A 134 -8.45 -7.83 -1.98
N ILE A 135 -7.40 -7.37 -1.30
CA ILE A 135 -6.68 -6.13 -1.60
C ILE A 135 -5.18 -6.46 -1.66
N ILE A 136 -4.52 -6.04 -2.73
CA ILE A 136 -3.07 -6.18 -2.89
C ILE A 136 -2.46 -4.79 -3.09
N LEU A 137 -1.51 -4.44 -2.22
CA LEU A 137 -0.80 -3.17 -2.23
C LEU A 137 0.68 -3.40 -2.51
N GLY A 138 1.14 -2.99 -3.68
CA GLY A 138 2.53 -3.14 -4.10
C GLY A 138 3.40 -1.96 -3.69
N SER A 139 4.69 -2.26 -3.50
CA SER A 139 5.76 -1.31 -3.20
C SER A 139 7.10 -1.85 -3.68
N HIS A 140 8.18 -1.12 -3.57
CA HIS A 140 9.56 -1.38 -3.98
C HIS A 140 9.99 -0.66 -5.26
N PRO A 141 9.22 -0.58 -6.36
CA PRO A 141 9.69 0.07 -7.59
C PRO A 141 10.09 1.55 -7.42
N HIS A 142 9.72 2.18 -6.30
CA HIS A 142 9.94 3.61 -6.03
C HIS A 142 9.21 4.56 -6.98
N VAL A 143 8.47 4.03 -7.92
CA VAL A 143 7.62 4.73 -8.88
C VAL A 143 6.26 4.06 -8.92
N LEU A 144 5.26 4.79 -9.41
CA LEU A 144 3.92 4.23 -9.60
C LEU A 144 3.93 3.12 -10.65
N GLU A 145 3.19 2.06 -10.38
CA GLU A 145 2.80 1.04 -11.36
C GLU A 145 1.27 0.92 -11.39
N PRO A 146 0.67 0.39 -12.46
CA PRO A 146 -0.78 0.36 -12.66
C PRO A 146 -1.59 -0.22 -11.51
N MET A 147 -2.86 0.15 -11.45
CA MET A 147 -3.85 -0.42 -10.54
C MET A 147 -5.08 -0.89 -11.29
N GLU A 148 -5.79 -1.86 -10.71
CA GLU A 148 -6.99 -2.42 -11.32
C GLU A 148 -7.95 -3.04 -10.29
N LYS A 149 -9.23 -3.08 -10.63
CA LYS A 149 -10.19 -4.02 -10.03
C LYS A 149 -10.21 -5.29 -10.84
N ARG A 150 -10.25 -6.44 -10.16
CA ARG A 150 -10.37 -7.76 -10.78
C ARG A 150 -11.58 -8.49 -10.28
N THR A 151 -12.31 -9.12 -11.20
CA THR A 151 -13.32 -10.11 -10.84
C THR A 151 -12.63 -11.45 -10.63
N ILE A 152 -12.70 -11.97 -9.42
CA ILE A 152 -12.08 -13.23 -9.00
C ILE A 152 -13.16 -14.30 -8.97
N THR A 153 -12.97 -15.39 -9.70
CA THR A 153 -13.85 -16.56 -9.62
C THR A 153 -13.33 -17.50 -8.53
N LEU A 154 -14.18 -17.78 -7.55
CA LEU A 154 -13.87 -18.68 -6.45
C LEU A 154 -14.08 -20.15 -6.86
N GLU A 155 -13.57 -21.10 -6.07
CA GLU A 155 -13.66 -22.55 -6.34
C GLU A 155 -15.11 -23.05 -6.45
N ASP A 156 -16.05 -22.41 -5.74
CA ASP A 156 -17.49 -22.73 -5.80
C ASP A 156 -18.22 -22.12 -7.02
N GLY A 157 -17.48 -21.42 -7.89
CA GLY A 157 -18.01 -20.76 -9.08
C GLY A 157 -18.63 -19.38 -8.82
N THR A 158 -18.67 -18.91 -7.58
CA THR A 158 -19.08 -17.55 -7.26
C THR A 158 -17.96 -16.54 -7.61
N THR A 159 -18.30 -15.27 -7.69
CA THR A 159 -17.33 -14.21 -7.99
C THR A 159 -17.29 -13.18 -6.90
N LYS A 160 -16.09 -12.63 -6.68
CA LYS A 160 -15.88 -11.44 -5.85
C LYS A 160 -15.03 -10.40 -6.57
N GLU A 161 -15.11 -9.15 -6.15
CA GLU A 161 -14.24 -8.09 -6.63
C GLU A 161 -13.00 -7.98 -5.74
N GLY A 162 -11.82 -7.94 -6.36
CA GLY A 162 -10.56 -7.64 -5.71
C GLY A 162 -9.94 -6.35 -6.22
N PHE A 163 -9.03 -5.77 -5.46
CA PHE A 163 -8.28 -4.58 -5.84
C PHE A 163 -6.78 -4.84 -5.80
N LEU A 164 -6.09 -4.34 -6.81
CA LEU A 164 -4.63 -4.43 -6.92
C LEU A 164 -4.05 -3.08 -7.36
N ILE A 165 -3.00 -2.66 -6.68
CA ILE A 165 -2.04 -1.69 -7.20
C ILE A 165 -0.64 -2.31 -7.18
N TYR A 166 0.04 -2.34 -8.31
CA TYR A 166 1.35 -2.97 -8.42
C TYR A 166 2.46 -2.20 -7.71
N SER A 167 2.37 -0.85 -7.67
CA SER A 167 3.22 -0.01 -6.81
C SER A 167 2.57 1.34 -6.51
N LEU A 168 2.56 1.70 -5.22
CA LEU A 168 2.10 3.01 -4.72
C LEU A 168 3.12 4.13 -4.97
N GLY A 169 4.36 3.80 -5.38
CA GLY A 169 5.46 4.77 -5.45
C GLY A 169 5.99 5.17 -4.07
N ASN A 170 6.68 6.30 -4.01
CA ASN A 170 7.24 6.85 -2.77
C ASN A 170 6.30 7.89 -2.17
N PHE A 171 5.72 7.63 -1.00
CA PHE A 171 4.96 8.65 -0.28
C PHE A 171 5.86 9.80 0.20
N CYS A 172 7.02 9.49 0.76
CA CYS A 172 8.01 10.47 1.21
C CYS A 172 9.42 9.96 0.92
N SER A 173 10.14 10.60 0.02
CA SER A 173 11.48 10.20 -0.39
C SER A 173 12.33 11.38 -0.85
N ALA A 174 13.65 11.26 -0.66
CA ALA A 174 14.64 12.19 -1.19
C ALA A 174 15.27 11.72 -2.51
N GLN A 175 14.76 10.65 -3.11
CA GLN A 175 15.25 10.14 -4.40
C GLN A 175 15.05 11.18 -5.51
N LYS A 176 15.91 11.11 -6.55
CA LYS A 176 15.93 12.10 -7.64
C LYS A 176 15.76 11.48 -9.02
N ASP A 177 15.65 10.17 -9.08
CA ASP A 177 15.41 9.47 -10.33
C ASP A 177 14.04 9.84 -10.89
N LYS A 178 13.87 9.67 -12.20
CA LYS A 178 12.64 10.03 -12.88
C LYS A 178 11.45 9.30 -12.26
N TYR A 179 10.35 10.02 -12.01
CA TYR A 179 9.10 9.55 -11.42
C TYR A 179 9.16 9.15 -9.92
N THR A 180 10.33 9.18 -9.27
CA THR A 180 10.43 8.79 -7.85
C THR A 180 9.85 9.80 -6.87
N LYS A 181 9.43 10.96 -7.38
CA LYS A 181 8.73 12.00 -6.60
C LYS A 181 7.22 11.98 -6.79
N ASP A 182 6.74 11.19 -7.75
CA ASP A 182 5.32 11.02 -8.05
C ASP A 182 4.75 9.88 -7.22
N SER A 183 3.63 10.11 -6.58
CA SER A 183 2.92 9.09 -5.81
C SER A 183 1.44 9.44 -5.73
N ILE A 184 0.70 8.61 -5.03
CA ILE A 184 -0.73 8.81 -4.78
C ILE A 184 -1.07 8.53 -3.32
N ILE A 185 -2.14 9.15 -2.84
CA ILE A 185 -2.88 8.69 -1.68
C ILE A 185 -4.08 7.93 -2.22
N LEU A 186 -4.03 6.61 -2.12
CA LEU A 186 -5.10 5.73 -2.58
C LEU A 186 -6.24 5.68 -1.56
N ASN A 187 -7.47 5.78 -2.02
CA ASN A 187 -8.66 5.66 -1.20
C ASN A 187 -9.59 4.59 -1.76
N LEU A 188 -9.89 3.57 -0.97
CA LEU A 188 -10.84 2.51 -1.29
C LEU A 188 -12.14 2.72 -0.52
N GLN A 189 -13.27 2.75 -1.22
CA GLN A 189 -14.59 2.80 -0.63
C GLN A 189 -15.14 1.38 -0.49
N ILE A 190 -15.42 1.00 0.74
CA ILE A 190 -15.88 -0.35 1.07
C ILE A 190 -17.20 -0.23 1.82
N THR A 191 -18.17 -1.06 1.45
CA THR A 191 -19.46 -1.16 2.13
C THR A 191 -19.61 -2.55 2.74
N LYS A 192 -19.96 -2.61 4.03
CA LYS A 192 -20.48 -3.80 4.69
C LYS A 192 -21.98 -3.72 4.76
N HIS A 193 -22.66 -4.60 4.05
CA HIS A 193 -24.12 -4.68 3.95
C HIS A 193 -24.75 -5.32 5.19
N ALA A 194 -26.02 -5.08 5.40
CA ALA A 194 -26.78 -5.64 6.53
C ALA A 194 -26.81 -7.18 6.58
N ASP A 195 -26.61 -7.84 5.44
CA ASP A 195 -26.49 -9.31 5.33
C ASP A 195 -25.10 -9.85 5.64
N GLY A 196 -24.15 -8.95 5.99
CA GLY A 196 -22.75 -9.26 6.29
C GLY A 196 -21.84 -9.29 5.06
N LYS A 197 -22.38 -9.17 3.83
CA LYS A 197 -21.56 -9.11 2.62
C LYS A 197 -20.75 -7.83 2.58
N VAL A 198 -19.49 -7.93 2.16
CA VAL A 198 -18.62 -6.77 1.95
C VAL A 198 -18.35 -6.57 0.47
N THR A 199 -18.44 -5.33 0.00
CA THR A 199 -18.17 -4.94 -1.39
C THR A 199 -17.14 -3.83 -1.47
N LEU A 200 -16.25 -3.93 -2.44
CA LEU A 200 -15.40 -2.83 -2.88
C LEU A 200 -16.18 -1.99 -3.91
N ASP A 201 -16.73 -0.88 -3.49
CA ASP A 201 -17.64 -0.07 -4.32
C ASP A 201 -16.89 0.73 -5.38
N SER A 202 -15.88 1.47 -4.93
CA SER A 202 -15.08 2.32 -5.79
C SER A 202 -13.69 2.54 -5.21
N TYR A 203 -12.82 3.07 -6.04
CA TYR A 203 -11.53 3.60 -5.61
C TYR A 203 -11.30 4.96 -6.26
N ASN A 204 -10.55 5.81 -5.56
CA ASN A 204 -10.04 7.06 -6.08
C ASN A 204 -8.65 7.31 -5.50
N TYR A 205 -7.97 8.31 -6.03
CA TYR A 205 -6.66 8.68 -5.52
C TYR A 205 -6.46 10.19 -5.54
N THR A 206 -5.63 10.67 -4.61
CA THR A 206 -5.11 12.03 -4.64
C THR A 206 -3.70 11.97 -5.21
N PRO A 207 -3.42 12.57 -6.38
CA PRO A 207 -2.08 12.63 -6.92
C PRO A 207 -1.21 13.56 -6.08
N ILE A 208 -0.06 13.07 -5.65
CA ILE A 208 0.88 13.82 -4.82
C ILE A 208 2.27 13.87 -5.45
N TYR A 209 2.99 14.94 -5.13
CA TYR A 209 4.36 15.17 -5.56
C TYR A 209 5.26 15.54 -4.40
N MET A 210 6.44 14.92 -4.31
CA MET A 210 7.46 15.27 -3.32
C MET A 210 8.29 16.46 -3.80
N GLN A 211 7.94 17.65 -3.33
CA GLN A 211 8.68 18.87 -3.63
C GLN A 211 9.94 18.97 -2.78
N ASP A 212 11.10 19.18 -3.42
CA ASP A 212 12.36 19.55 -2.75
C ASP A 212 12.60 21.07 -2.92
N ASN A 213 12.44 21.81 -1.85
CA ASN A 213 12.64 23.26 -1.80
C ASN A 213 14.13 23.67 -1.72
N GLY A 214 15.02 22.67 -1.77
CA GLY A 214 16.47 22.90 -1.76
C GLY A 214 17.11 22.85 -0.37
N ALA A 215 18.43 22.73 -0.38
CA ALA A 215 19.22 22.69 0.84
C ALA A 215 19.12 24.03 1.58
N GLY A 216 18.78 23.97 2.88
CA GLY A 216 18.64 25.14 3.75
C GLY A 216 17.22 25.69 3.88
N ALA A 217 16.26 25.23 3.08
CA ALA A 217 14.85 25.53 3.31
C ALA A 217 14.37 24.88 4.63
N LYS A 218 13.57 25.63 5.42
CA LYS A 218 13.00 25.13 6.69
C LYS A 218 12.20 23.87 6.46
N ASP A 219 11.35 23.88 5.41
CA ASP A 219 10.53 22.76 4.98
C ASP A 219 11.06 22.25 3.63
N ARG A 220 12.22 21.59 3.68
CA ARG A 220 12.93 21.17 2.48
C ARG A 220 12.09 20.24 1.63
N TYR A 221 11.48 19.23 2.23
CA TYR A 221 10.65 18.24 1.55
C TYR A 221 9.19 18.44 1.95
N GLN A 222 8.34 18.61 0.94
CA GLN A 222 6.91 18.81 1.13
C GLN A 222 6.12 17.89 0.21
N ILE A 223 5.10 17.23 0.76
CA ILE A 223 4.13 16.48 -0.03
C ILE A 223 3.09 17.47 -0.54
N ILE A 224 2.98 17.58 -1.85
CA ILE A 224 2.08 18.49 -2.54
C ILE A 224 0.90 17.71 -3.12
N ASP A 225 -0.33 18.06 -2.74
CA ASP A 225 -1.53 17.67 -3.45
C ASP A 225 -1.59 18.44 -4.76
N LEU A 226 -1.39 17.73 -5.88
CA LEU A 226 -1.28 18.36 -7.20
C LEU A 226 -2.57 19.02 -7.66
N ASN A 227 -3.71 18.36 -7.50
CA ASN A 227 -5.00 18.90 -7.91
C ASN A 227 -5.34 20.17 -7.16
N LYS A 228 -5.13 20.16 -5.84
CA LYS A 228 -5.35 21.32 -4.98
C LYS A 228 -4.43 22.47 -5.34
N SER A 229 -3.12 22.22 -5.46
CA SER A 229 -2.12 23.27 -5.69
C SER A 229 -2.23 23.90 -7.08
N ILE A 230 -2.56 23.11 -8.11
CA ILE A 230 -2.84 23.63 -9.47
C ILE A 230 -4.03 24.58 -9.41
N LYS A 231 -5.14 24.15 -8.80
CA LYS A 231 -6.36 24.97 -8.66
C LYS A 231 -6.10 26.25 -7.85
N GLU A 232 -5.31 26.17 -6.78
CA GLU A 232 -4.93 27.36 -5.98
C GLU A 232 -4.16 28.38 -6.82
N TYR A 233 -3.17 27.94 -7.62
CA TYR A 233 -2.44 28.83 -8.53
C TYR A 233 -3.36 29.48 -9.56
N GLU A 234 -4.24 28.73 -10.20
CA GLU A 234 -5.21 29.22 -11.19
C GLU A 234 -6.20 30.23 -10.59
N ASN A 235 -6.49 30.12 -9.30
CA ASN A 235 -7.31 31.07 -8.53
C ASN A 235 -6.48 32.28 -8.03
N GLY A 236 -5.22 32.43 -8.41
CA GLY A 236 -4.39 33.62 -8.13
C GLY A 236 -3.56 33.51 -6.85
N ASN A 237 -3.33 32.29 -6.30
CA ASN A 237 -2.41 32.13 -5.17
C ASN A 237 -0.97 32.43 -5.59
N SER A 238 -0.41 33.53 -5.06
CA SER A 238 0.94 34.03 -5.38
C SER A 238 2.07 33.25 -4.68
N ASP A 239 1.75 32.38 -3.72
CA ASP A 239 2.75 31.59 -2.98
C ASP A 239 3.30 30.44 -3.85
N ILE A 240 2.55 30.06 -4.88
CA ILE A 240 2.98 29.06 -5.86
C ILE A 240 3.61 29.78 -7.05
N SER A 241 4.89 29.55 -7.30
CA SER A 241 5.57 30.14 -8.46
C SER A 241 5.09 29.49 -9.77
N LYS A 242 5.21 30.23 -10.88
CA LYS A 242 4.90 29.70 -12.23
C LYS A 242 5.72 28.43 -12.55
N ASN A 243 6.96 28.33 -12.06
CA ASN A 243 7.80 27.16 -12.28
C ASN A 243 7.22 25.93 -11.57
N TRP A 244 6.79 26.09 -10.31
CA TRP A 244 6.15 25.01 -9.59
C TRP A 244 4.81 24.60 -10.22
N TYR A 245 3.98 25.56 -10.60
CA TYR A 245 2.76 25.27 -11.33
C TYR A 245 3.00 24.42 -12.59
N ASN A 246 3.98 24.79 -13.43
CA ASN A 246 4.33 24.03 -14.62
C ASN A 246 4.81 22.61 -14.28
N THR A 247 5.57 22.47 -13.20
CA THR A 247 5.99 21.14 -12.68
C THR A 247 4.77 20.33 -12.28
N TYR A 248 3.88 20.91 -11.46
CA TYR A 248 2.68 20.19 -10.97
C TYR A 248 1.78 19.71 -12.11
N VAL A 249 1.55 20.52 -13.13
CA VAL A 249 0.77 20.13 -14.32
C VAL A 249 1.45 18.97 -15.06
N THR A 250 2.77 19.00 -15.19
CA THR A 250 3.54 17.94 -15.85
C THR A 250 3.46 16.62 -15.05
N GLU A 251 3.69 16.69 -13.73
CA GLU A 251 3.71 15.49 -12.90
C GLU A 251 2.29 14.92 -12.69
N LEU A 252 1.27 15.77 -12.62
CA LEU A 252 -0.13 15.29 -12.65
C LEU A 252 -0.43 14.48 -13.90
N LYS A 253 0.04 14.96 -15.06
CA LYS A 253 -0.11 14.20 -16.32
C LYS A 253 0.62 12.86 -16.27
N ASN A 254 1.86 12.82 -15.74
CA ASN A 254 2.63 11.59 -15.62
C ASN A 254 1.90 10.56 -14.74
N ILE A 255 1.37 11.00 -13.59
CA ILE A 255 0.59 10.16 -12.68
C ILE A 255 -0.67 9.63 -13.39
N THR A 256 -1.42 10.50 -14.05
CA THR A 256 -2.66 10.11 -14.75
C THR A 256 -2.39 9.15 -15.91
N ASP A 257 -1.30 9.33 -16.64
CA ASP A 257 -0.90 8.42 -17.74
C ASP A 257 -0.61 6.98 -17.22
N ILE A 258 -0.20 6.82 -15.96
CA ILE A 258 0.07 5.50 -15.33
C ILE A 258 -1.19 4.94 -14.66
N MET A 259 -1.89 5.77 -13.89
CA MET A 259 -3.01 5.34 -13.03
C MET A 259 -4.34 5.27 -13.76
N GLY A 260 -4.50 5.95 -14.90
CA GLY A 260 -5.78 6.19 -15.54
C GLY A 260 -6.58 7.32 -14.87
N GLU A 261 -7.78 7.61 -15.40
CA GLU A 261 -8.66 8.61 -14.82
C GLU A 261 -9.31 8.11 -13.51
N GLU A 262 -9.53 9.03 -12.56
CA GLU A 262 -10.22 8.73 -11.31
C GLU A 262 -11.64 8.17 -11.57
N THR A 263 -11.93 7.01 -11.00
CA THR A 263 -13.28 6.42 -11.09
C THR A 263 -14.11 6.79 -9.89
N ASN A 264 -14.80 7.93 -9.94
CA ASN A 264 -15.82 8.32 -8.97
C ASN A 264 -17.16 7.67 -9.32
N LYS A 265 -17.44 6.47 -8.80
CA LYS A 265 -18.80 5.91 -8.79
C LYS A 265 -19.25 5.75 -7.34
N THR A 266 -20.02 6.70 -6.83
CA THR A 266 -20.70 6.58 -5.55
C THR A 266 -22.11 6.05 -5.78
N SER A 267 -22.44 4.87 -5.26
CA SER A 267 -23.81 4.43 -5.04
C SER A 267 -24.20 4.77 -3.59
N ASN A 268 -25.28 5.51 -3.39
CA ASN A 268 -25.85 5.73 -2.06
C ASN A 268 -26.94 4.68 -1.80
N ILE A 269 -26.68 3.75 -0.88
CA ILE A 269 -27.69 2.82 -0.33
C ILE A 269 -27.84 3.17 1.15
N GLU A 270 -29.07 3.45 1.61
CA GLU A 270 -29.35 3.72 3.02
C GLU A 270 -29.24 2.42 3.85
N GLY A 271 -28.59 2.50 5.01
CA GLY A 271 -28.50 1.40 5.99
C GLY A 271 -27.20 0.62 6.02
N ASP A 272 -26.22 0.95 5.14
CA ASP A 272 -24.94 0.26 5.06
C ASP A 272 -23.81 1.02 5.78
N TYR A 273 -22.86 0.28 6.36
CA TYR A 273 -21.64 0.85 6.92
C TYR A 273 -20.63 1.11 5.81
N LYS A 274 -20.35 2.39 5.54
CA LYS A 274 -19.33 2.81 4.57
C LYS A 274 -18.04 3.15 5.27
N VAL A 275 -16.95 2.59 4.78
CA VAL A 275 -15.60 2.83 5.29
C VAL A 275 -14.71 3.27 4.14
N SER A 276 -13.95 4.33 4.38
CA SER A 276 -12.88 4.77 3.48
C SER A 276 -11.55 4.32 4.07
N PHE A 277 -10.79 3.55 3.30
CA PHE A 277 -9.42 3.18 3.65
C PHE A 277 -8.46 4.01 2.82
N ILE A 278 -7.49 4.62 3.50
CA ILE A 278 -6.46 5.44 2.88
C ILE A 278 -5.13 4.69 2.98
N PHE A 279 -4.48 4.50 1.83
CA PHE A 279 -3.17 3.87 1.71
C PHE A 279 -2.14 4.88 1.17
N LEU A 280 -0.94 4.85 1.74
CA LEU A 280 0.16 5.78 1.47
C LEU A 280 1.39 5.04 0.98
#